data_2e80f7ae0e21038a3900b6e19b00153d
#
_entry.id   2e80f7ae0e21038a3900b6e19b00153d
#
_cell.length_a   1.000
_cell.length_b   1.000
_cell.length_c   1.000
_cell.angle_alpha   90.00
_cell.angle_beta   90.00
_cell.angle_gamma   90.00
#
_symmetry.space_group_name_H-M   'P 1'
#
loop_
_entity.id
_entity.type
_entity.pdbx_description
1 polymer ?
#
loop_
_entity_poly.entity_id
_entity_poly.type
_entity_poly.pdbx_seq_one_letter_code
_entity_poly.pdbx_strand_id
1 'polypeptide(L)'
;GSYLEAVCIDSIDDVEPIYGAAYLPRKFKIAIAWPGDNCVDIYTNDVGIVPTLSEGTTGELTGYVVLAGGGMGMAHNRPDDTYPLLAQPVGWVPPGEIGDVVEAIVTTQRDHGNRDDRSRARLKYLLEERGIAWLRAQIEQRTGRPLAAPVELPDWEVGAHHGWHDIAGRADGSDGGTRALGLPVPSGKVAGGLRLALRRLIADGTVRGLRVTPRQDLLLLGVTDADAVDSAAAMAAVPMRTPSTGMSTPAWRRAHVPSRSAAARSG
;
A
#
# COMPACT_ATOMS: atom_id res chain seq x y z
N GLY A 1 -10.43 -17.01 0.52
CA GLY A 1 -10.06 -16.28 1.71
C GLY A 1 -8.92 -16.99 2.39
N SER A 2 -7.69 -16.56 2.15
CA SER A 2 -6.53 -17.01 2.91
C SER A 2 -6.59 -16.31 4.27
N TYR A 3 -6.74 -17.09 5.28
CA TYR A 3 -6.62 -16.65 6.66
C TYR A 3 -5.16 -16.29 6.93
N LEU A 4 -4.93 -15.13 7.52
CA LEU A 4 -3.75 -14.94 8.34
C LEU A 4 -3.90 -15.94 9.49
N GLU A 5 -3.23 -17.06 9.41
CA GLU A 5 -2.97 -17.86 10.59
C GLU A 5 -2.19 -16.95 11.54
N ALA A 6 -2.82 -16.59 12.65
CA ALA A 6 -2.11 -16.02 13.75
C ALA A 6 -1.09 -17.07 14.19
N VAL A 7 0.19 -16.84 13.96
CA VAL A 7 1.24 -17.64 14.58
C VAL A 7 1.09 -17.39 16.08
N CYS A 8 0.45 -18.32 16.77
CA CYS A 8 0.47 -18.34 18.22
C CYS A 8 1.91 -18.64 18.62
N ILE A 9 2.57 -17.67 19.21
CA ILE A 9 3.81 -17.88 19.94
C ILE A 9 3.41 -18.66 21.19
N ASP A 10 3.69 -19.95 21.21
CA ASP A 10 3.25 -20.87 22.25
C ASP A 10 3.99 -20.64 23.58
N SER A 11 5.08 -19.90 23.59
CA SER A 11 5.81 -19.50 24.80
C SER A 11 6.49 -18.13 24.65
N ILE A 12 6.71 -17.46 25.80
CA ILE A 12 7.47 -16.19 25.89
C ILE A 12 8.93 -16.34 25.45
N ASP A 13 9.43 -17.56 25.42
CA ASP A 13 10.81 -17.89 25.06
C ASP A 13 10.97 -18.22 23.57
N ASP A 14 9.88 -18.29 22.79
CA ASP A 14 9.93 -18.55 21.36
C ASP A 14 10.43 -17.32 20.61
N VAL A 15 11.53 -17.48 19.90
CA VAL A 15 12.09 -16.45 19.04
C VAL A 15 11.33 -16.43 17.72
N GLU A 16 10.74 -15.31 17.39
CA GLU A 16 10.05 -15.15 16.12
C GLU A 16 11.03 -15.36 14.94
N PRO A 17 10.73 -16.31 13.99
CA PRO A 17 11.72 -16.77 13.02
C PRO A 17 12.26 -15.67 12.09
N ILE A 18 11.38 -14.74 11.65
CA ILE A 18 11.75 -13.67 10.71
C ILE A 18 12.60 -12.61 11.41
N TYR A 19 12.20 -12.18 12.61
CA TYR A 19 12.92 -11.12 13.33
C TYR A 19 14.13 -11.64 14.09
N GLY A 20 14.12 -12.91 14.51
CA GLY A 20 15.16 -13.51 15.33
C GLY A 20 15.33 -12.77 16.67
N ALA A 21 16.39 -13.08 17.40
CA ALA A 21 16.68 -12.46 18.70
C ALA A 21 17.03 -10.96 18.59
N ALA A 22 17.46 -10.50 17.43
CA ALA A 22 17.89 -9.12 17.22
C ALA A 22 16.76 -8.14 16.90
N TYR A 23 15.63 -8.60 16.47
CA TYR A 23 14.51 -7.81 15.93
C TYR A 23 14.94 -6.85 14.79
N LEU A 24 14.00 -6.04 14.29
CA LEU A 24 14.32 -5.02 13.29
C LEU A 24 14.92 -3.77 13.94
N PRO A 25 15.93 -3.13 13.33
CA PRO A 25 16.53 -1.90 13.86
C PRO A 25 15.54 -0.73 13.92
N ARG A 26 14.52 -0.74 13.06
CA ARG A 26 13.47 0.29 12.99
C ARG A 26 12.17 -0.29 12.50
N LYS A 27 11.04 0.47 12.64
CA LYS A 27 9.75 0.13 12.04
C LYS A 27 9.90 -0.16 10.56
N PHE A 28 9.12 -1.10 10.07
CA PHE A 28 9.08 -1.53 8.69
C PHE A 28 7.65 -1.44 8.17
N LYS A 29 7.42 -0.86 7.00
CA LYS A 29 6.12 -0.69 6.40
C LYS A 29 6.05 -1.40 5.07
N ILE A 30 5.05 -2.25 4.91
CA ILE A 30 4.72 -2.92 3.66
C ILE A 30 3.36 -2.39 3.20
N ALA A 31 3.27 -1.98 1.95
CA ALA A 31 2.02 -1.54 1.34
C ALA A 31 1.74 -2.32 0.05
N ILE A 32 0.47 -2.54 -0.23
CA ILE A 32 0.00 -3.16 -1.46
C ILE A 32 -0.89 -2.13 -2.16
N ALA A 33 -0.56 -1.76 -3.40
CA ALA A 33 -1.36 -0.89 -4.25
C ALA A 33 -1.97 -1.69 -5.38
N TRP A 34 -3.21 -1.39 -5.75
CA TRP A 34 -3.80 -1.93 -6.96
C TRP A 34 -3.25 -1.17 -8.19
N PRO A 35 -3.02 -1.81 -9.35
CA PRO A 35 -2.58 -1.12 -10.56
C PRO A 35 -3.50 0.06 -10.90
N GLY A 36 -2.93 1.24 -11.10
CA GLY A 36 -3.66 2.49 -11.33
C GLY A 36 -4.12 3.23 -10.08
N ASP A 37 -4.25 2.57 -8.92
CA ASP A 37 -4.70 3.21 -7.66
C ASP A 37 -3.58 3.30 -6.63
N ASN A 38 -3.08 4.51 -6.40
CA ASN A 38 -2.03 4.77 -5.41
C ASN A 38 -2.57 5.40 -4.12
N CYS A 39 -3.70 4.96 -3.63
CA CYS A 39 -4.27 5.48 -2.37
C CYS A 39 -3.40 5.19 -1.13
N VAL A 40 -2.48 4.23 -1.22
CA VAL A 40 -1.55 3.84 -0.15
C VAL A 40 -0.21 4.58 -0.20
N ASP A 41 0.00 5.49 -1.18
CA ASP A 41 1.28 6.14 -1.42
C ASP A 41 2.44 5.14 -1.52
N ILE A 42 2.33 4.18 -2.45
CA ILE A 42 3.15 2.98 -2.56
C ILE A 42 4.64 3.24 -2.47
N TYR A 43 5.11 4.34 -3.08
CA TYR A 43 6.53 4.72 -3.09
C TYR A 43 7.06 5.26 -1.75
N THR A 44 6.19 5.43 -0.74
CA THR A 44 6.58 5.98 0.58
C THR A 44 6.78 4.91 1.64
N ASN A 45 6.73 3.65 1.25
CA ASN A 45 6.83 2.50 2.15
C ASN A 45 8.18 1.79 2.00
N ASP A 46 8.60 1.10 3.05
CA ASP A 46 9.87 0.34 3.02
C ASP A 46 9.81 -0.75 1.94
N VAL A 47 8.64 -1.40 1.78
CA VAL A 47 8.33 -2.29 0.65
C VAL A 47 6.98 -1.90 0.07
N GLY A 48 6.92 -1.81 -1.24
CA GLY A 48 5.69 -1.68 -2.04
C GLY A 48 5.47 -2.91 -2.90
N ILE A 49 4.23 -3.38 -2.97
CA ILE A 49 3.84 -4.54 -3.77
C ILE A 49 2.71 -4.11 -4.70
N VAL A 50 2.90 -4.30 -5.99
CA VAL A 50 1.90 -3.96 -7.01
C VAL A 50 1.60 -5.22 -7.83
N PRO A 51 0.37 -5.77 -7.78
CA PRO A 51 0.03 -6.91 -8.62
C PRO A 51 0.09 -6.55 -10.10
N THR A 52 0.50 -7.51 -10.93
CA THR A 52 0.43 -7.44 -12.37
C THR A 52 -0.66 -8.37 -12.87
N LEU A 53 -1.45 -7.91 -13.83
CA LEU A 53 -2.60 -8.62 -14.35
C LEU A 53 -2.39 -8.95 -15.83
N SER A 54 -2.98 -10.06 -16.31
CA SER A 54 -3.01 -10.36 -17.73
C SER A 54 -3.82 -9.33 -18.49
N GLU A 55 -3.50 -9.12 -19.76
CA GLU A 55 -4.34 -8.35 -20.66
C GLU A 55 -5.68 -9.10 -20.88
N GLY A 56 -6.78 -8.37 -20.83
CA GLY A 56 -8.12 -8.91 -21.07
C GLY A 56 -9.14 -8.54 -19.98
N THR A 57 -10.39 -8.92 -20.19
CA THR A 57 -11.53 -8.56 -19.33
C THR A 57 -11.52 -9.24 -17.95
N THR A 58 -10.80 -10.32 -17.77
CA THR A 58 -10.75 -11.09 -16.50
C THR A 58 -9.61 -10.70 -15.57
N GLY A 59 -8.56 -10.06 -16.09
CA GLY A 59 -7.45 -9.55 -15.29
C GLY A 59 -6.85 -10.58 -14.33
N GLU A 60 -6.44 -11.76 -14.84
CA GLU A 60 -5.81 -12.80 -14.00
C GLU A 60 -4.48 -12.29 -13.43
N LEU A 61 -4.22 -12.62 -12.17
CA LEU A 61 -2.97 -12.28 -11.50
C LEU A 61 -1.79 -13.04 -12.13
N THR A 62 -0.85 -12.30 -12.71
CA THR A 62 0.35 -12.87 -13.32
C THR A 62 1.57 -12.82 -12.39
N GLY A 63 1.63 -11.86 -11.48
CA GLY A 63 2.73 -11.66 -10.56
C GLY A 63 2.65 -10.35 -9.81
N TYR A 64 3.80 -9.89 -9.34
CA TYR A 64 3.92 -8.64 -8.59
C TYR A 64 5.19 -7.87 -8.98
N VAL A 65 5.09 -6.58 -9.11
CA VAL A 65 6.25 -5.69 -9.05
C VAL A 65 6.52 -5.35 -7.59
N VAL A 66 7.75 -5.54 -7.17
CA VAL A 66 8.21 -5.19 -5.83
C VAL A 66 9.03 -3.91 -5.88
N LEU A 67 8.68 -2.98 -5.00
CA LEU A 67 9.38 -1.71 -4.78
C LEU A 67 10.03 -1.75 -3.40
N ALA A 68 11.18 -1.10 -3.22
CA ALA A 68 11.82 -1.01 -1.90
C ALA A 68 12.53 0.33 -1.65
N GLY A 69 12.68 0.67 -0.38
CA GLY A 69 13.49 1.80 0.08
C GLY A 69 12.75 3.13 0.21
N GLY A 70 11.42 3.13 0.27
CA GLY A 70 10.63 4.35 0.48
C GLY A 70 10.49 4.79 1.92
N GLY A 71 10.31 6.09 2.12
CA GLY A 71 10.01 6.65 3.44
C GLY A 71 10.06 8.16 3.49
N MET A 72 8.95 8.79 3.91
CA MET A 72 8.83 10.26 3.95
C MET A 72 9.33 10.88 5.25
N GLY A 73 9.52 10.08 6.30
CA GLY A 73 9.93 10.62 7.60
C GLY A 73 11.34 11.17 7.60
N MET A 74 11.51 12.31 8.27
CA MET A 74 12.79 12.93 8.59
C MET A 74 12.82 13.28 10.09
N ALA A 75 14.00 13.37 10.67
CA ALA A 75 14.19 13.83 12.04
C ALA A 75 14.30 15.35 12.06
N HIS A 76 13.44 16.02 12.83
CA HIS A 76 13.39 17.49 12.86
C HIS A 76 14.72 18.13 13.29
N ASN A 77 15.45 17.47 14.18
CA ASN A 77 16.73 17.93 14.70
C ASN A 77 17.94 17.50 13.84
N ARG A 78 17.72 16.81 12.71
CA ARG A 78 18.78 16.34 11.79
C ARG A 78 18.31 16.42 10.32
N PRO A 79 17.94 17.59 9.82
CA PRO A 79 17.39 17.75 8.48
C PRO A 79 18.41 17.44 7.37
N ASP A 80 19.70 17.66 7.64
CA ASP A 80 20.77 17.44 6.66
C ASP A 80 21.11 15.94 6.50
N ASP A 81 20.88 15.15 7.54
CA ASP A 81 21.22 13.72 7.57
C ASP A 81 20.02 12.80 7.33
N THR A 82 18.81 13.35 7.44
CA THR A 82 17.58 12.56 7.33
C THR A 82 16.58 13.28 6.44
N TYR A 83 16.13 12.59 5.40
CA TYR A 83 15.27 13.16 4.35
C TYR A 83 14.33 12.14 3.74
N PRO A 84 13.29 12.59 3.03
CA PRO A 84 12.39 11.72 2.28
C PRO A 84 13.11 11.02 1.12
N LEU A 85 12.81 9.73 0.93
CA LEU A 85 13.22 8.96 -0.24
C LEU A 85 12.03 8.17 -0.77
N LEU A 86 11.97 8.00 -2.08
CA LEU A 86 10.97 7.16 -2.74
C LEU A 86 11.51 5.76 -2.99
N ALA A 87 10.64 4.77 -2.85
CA ALA A 87 10.94 3.39 -3.18
C ALA A 87 11.28 3.25 -4.67
N GLN A 88 12.21 2.36 -4.98
CA GLN A 88 12.64 2.05 -6.34
C GLN A 88 12.17 0.65 -6.74
N PRO A 89 11.88 0.40 -8.04
CA PRO A 89 11.57 -0.94 -8.51
C PRO A 89 12.74 -1.91 -8.26
N VAL A 90 12.43 -3.03 -7.62
CA VAL A 90 13.41 -4.07 -7.28
C VAL A 90 13.35 -5.22 -8.31
N GLY A 91 12.15 -5.72 -8.59
CA GLY A 91 11.98 -6.83 -9.51
C GLY A 91 10.52 -7.18 -9.73
N TRP A 92 10.30 -8.16 -10.61
CA TRP A 92 9.02 -8.82 -10.79
C TRP A 92 9.07 -10.23 -10.22
N VAL A 93 7.98 -10.67 -9.59
CA VAL A 93 7.89 -11.90 -8.82
C VAL A 93 6.61 -12.65 -9.17
N PRO A 94 6.64 -13.97 -9.46
CA PRO A 94 5.43 -14.75 -9.67
C PRO A 94 4.60 -14.87 -8.38
N PRO A 95 3.29 -15.16 -8.45
CA PRO A 95 2.39 -15.10 -7.29
C PRO A 95 2.82 -15.96 -6.10
N GLY A 96 3.34 -17.17 -6.36
CA GLY A 96 3.74 -18.11 -5.31
C GLY A 96 5.04 -17.75 -4.57
N GLU A 97 5.79 -16.73 -5.03
CA GLU A 97 7.12 -16.41 -4.51
C GLU A 97 7.17 -15.07 -3.75
N ILE A 98 6.08 -14.31 -3.73
CA ILE A 98 6.07 -12.97 -3.13
C ILE A 98 6.40 -13.00 -1.63
N GLY A 99 5.94 -14.03 -0.90
CA GLY A 99 6.24 -14.18 0.52
C GLY A 99 7.74 -14.29 0.78
N ASP A 100 8.43 -15.16 0.06
CA ASP A 100 9.87 -15.40 0.19
C ASP A 100 10.68 -14.13 -0.12
N VAL A 101 10.27 -13.39 -1.17
CA VAL A 101 10.95 -12.14 -1.55
C VAL A 101 10.76 -11.05 -0.49
N VAL A 102 9.56 -10.91 0.06
CA VAL A 102 9.29 -9.96 1.14
C VAL A 102 10.07 -10.33 2.40
N GLU A 103 10.10 -11.60 2.77
CA GLU A 103 10.90 -12.11 3.88
C GLU A 103 12.39 -11.84 3.67
N ALA A 104 12.90 -12.08 2.46
CA ALA A 104 14.30 -11.79 2.11
C ALA A 104 14.63 -10.29 2.29
N ILE A 105 13.71 -9.37 1.95
CA ILE A 105 13.93 -7.93 2.16
C ILE A 105 13.91 -7.58 3.66
N VAL A 106 12.94 -8.12 4.41
CA VAL A 106 12.82 -7.87 5.86
C VAL A 106 14.06 -8.38 6.60
N THR A 107 14.49 -9.60 6.30
CA THR A 107 15.69 -10.20 6.93
C THR A 107 16.96 -9.51 6.48
N THR A 108 17.03 -8.97 5.27
CA THR A 108 18.15 -8.10 4.84
C THR A 108 18.21 -6.84 5.69
N GLN A 109 17.09 -6.17 5.96
CA GLN A 109 17.05 -5.02 6.86
C GLN A 109 17.41 -5.41 8.32
N ARG A 110 16.98 -6.58 8.77
CA ARG A 110 17.35 -7.12 10.09
C ARG A 110 18.86 -7.26 10.24
N ASP A 111 19.50 -7.85 9.24
CA ASP A 111 20.91 -8.25 9.31
C ASP A 111 21.89 -7.11 9.00
N HIS A 112 21.49 -6.16 8.14
CA HIS A 112 22.37 -5.10 7.63
C HIS A 112 21.92 -3.68 7.98
N GLY A 113 20.73 -3.50 8.58
CA GLY A 113 20.22 -2.19 8.95
C GLY A 113 21.08 -1.55 10.05
N ASN A 114 21.25 -0.23 9.99
CA ASN A 114 22.01 0.53 10.98
C ASN A 114 21.37 0.42 12.37
N ARG A 115 22.13 -0.06 13.34
CA ARG A 115 21.72 -0.19 14.75
C ARG A 115 22.35 0.85 15.68
N ASP A 116 23.41 1.50 15.21
CA ASP A 116 24.15 2.51 15.99
C ASP A 116 23.45 3.87 15.95
N ASP A 117 22.92 4.24 14.78
CA ASP A 117 22.18 5.48 14.60
C ASP A 117 20.69 5.22 14.26
N ARG A 118 19.82 5.34 15.29
CA ARG A 118 18.39 5.13 15.16
C ARG A 118 17.72 6.06 14.12
N SER A 119 18.27 7.25 13.85
CA SER A 119 17.71 8.18 12.87
C SER A 119 17.93 7.71 11.43
N ARG A 120 18.98 6.93 11.19
CA ARG A 120 19.33 6.33 9.90
C ARG A 120 19.08 4.83 9.81
N ALA A 121 18.35 4.26 10.74
CA ALA A 121 18.11 2.82 10.84
C ALA A 121 17.05 2.27 9.86
N ARG A 122 16.40 3.11 9.04
CA ARG A 122 15.38 2.65 8.08
C ARG A 122 16.01 2.08 6.81
N LEU A 123 15.29 1.14 6.17
CA LEU A 123 15.69 0.49 4.91
C LEU A 123 16.13 1.48 3.83
N LYS A 124 15.46 2.62 3.71
CA LYS A 124 15.78 3.64 2.70
C LYS A 124 17.24 4.10 2.75
N TYR A 125 17.83 4.25 3.95
CA TYR A 125 19.22 4.66 4.10
C TYR A 125 20.21 3.53 3.81
N LEU A 126 19.85 2.30 4.17
CA LEU A 126 20.61 1.12 3.78
C LEU A 126 20.70 1.00 2.25
N LEU A 127 19.58 1.23 1.55
CA LEU A 127 19.55 1.15 0.09
C LEU A 127 20.16 2.37 -0.60
N GLU A 128 20.16 3.53 0.03
CA GLU A 128 20.91 4.69 -0.44
C GLU A 128 22.43 4.42 -0.43
N GLU A 129 22.90 3.76 0.62
CA GLU A 129 24.32 3.41 0.76
C GLU A 129 24.73 2.25 -0.16
N ARG A 130 23.92 1.16 -0.22
CA ARG A 130 24.28 -0.09 -0.86
C ARG A 130 23.76 -0.20 -2.31
N GLY A 131 22.68 0.50 -2.61
CA GLY A 131 22.00 0.48 -3.91
C GLY A 131 21.02 -0.69 -4.11
N ILE A 132 20.14 -0.53 -5.09
CA ILE A 132 19.11 -1.54 -5.43
C ILE A 132 19.74 -2.83 -6.00
N ALA A 133 20.82 -2.73 -6.76
CA ALA A 133 21.50 -3.91 -7.29
C ALA A 133 22.02 -4.83 -6.17
N TRP A 134 22.54 -4.25 -5.09
CA TRP A 134 22.94 -5.00 -3.91
C TRP A 134 21.75 -5.69 -3.24
N LEU A 135 20.60 -4.99 -3.10
CA LEU A 135 19.39 -5.59 -2.52
C LEU A 135 18.91 -6.78 -3.36
N ARG A 136 18.91 -6.65 -4.69
CA ARG A 136 18.57 -7.75 -5.60
C ARG A 136 19.46 -8.98 -5.35
N ALA A 137 20.77 -8.78 -5.24
CA ALA A 137 21.70 -9.86 -4.94
C ALA A 137 21.42 -10.50 -3.56
N GLN A 138 21.03 -9.73 -2.54
CA GLN A 138 20.61 -10.25 -1.24
C GLN A 138 19.34 -11.09 -1.34
N ILE A 139 18.35 -10.66 -2.12
CA ILE A 139 17.12 -11.40 -2.35
C ILE A 139 17.44 -12.72 -3.06
N GLU A 140 18.19 -12.69 -4.15
CA GLU A 140 18.56 -13.88 -4.93
C GLU A 140 19.35 -14.89 -4.09
N GLN A 141 20.27 -14.40 -3.25
CA GLN A 141 21.02 -15.25 -2.33
C GLN A 141 20.14 -15.95 -1.30
N ARG A 142 19.16 -15.22 -0.73
CA ARG A 142 18.28 -15.74 0.34
C ARG A 142 17.19 -16.65 -0.19
N THR A 143 16.65 -16.36 -1.36
CA THR A 143 15.60 -17.17 -1.99
C THR A 143 16.16 -18.35 -2.81
N GLY A 144 17.44 -18.31 -3.17
CA GLY A 144 18.07 -19.28 -4.07
C GLY A 144 17.59 -19.20 -5.52
N ARG A 145 16.90 -18.11 -5.91
CA ARG A 145 16.28 -17.95 -7.23
C ARG A 145 16.66 -16.58 -7.83
N PRO A 146 16.86 -16.50 -9.17
CA PRO A 146 17.07 -15.23 -9.83
C PRO A 146 15.82 -14.36 -9.78
N LEU A 147 15.99 -13.06 -9.56
CA LEU A 147 14.89 -12.10 -9.55
C LEU A 147 14.73 -11.47 -10.93
N ALA A 148 13.56 -11.62 -11.53
CA ALA A 148 13.27 -11.01 -12.84
C ALA A 148 13.38 -9.48 -12.79
N ALA A 149 13.63 -8.85 -13.93
CA ALA A 149 13.58 -7.40 -14.03
C ALA A 149 12.16 -6.88 -13.71
N PRO A 150 12.03 -5.70 -13.09
CA PRO A 150 10.72 -5.12 -12.86
C PRO A 150 10.05 -4.78 -14.20
N VAL A 151 8.75 -5.04 -14.30
CA VAL A 151 7.93 -4.56 -15.41
C VAL A 151 7.48 -3.13 -15.13
N GLU A 152 7.14 -2.40 -16.19
CA GLU A 152 6.64 -1.04 -16.08
C GLU A 152 5.28 -1.03 -15.37
N LEU A 153 5.13 -0.10 -14.43
CA LEU A 153 3.87 0.11 -13.73
C LEU A 153 2.98 1.07 -14.51
N PRO A 154 1.65 0.88 -14.48
CA PRO A 154 0.73 1.81 -15.11
C PRO A 154 0.79 3.18 -14.44
N ASP A 155 0.25 4.19 -15.13
CA ASP A 155 0.04 5.51 -14.56
C ASP A 155 -0.86 5.44 -13.33
N TRP A 156 -0.56 6.27 -12.34
CA TRP A 156 -1.28 6.28 -11.08
C TRP A 156 -2.40 7.30 -11.07
N GLU A 157 -3.61 6.84 -10.81
CA GLU A 157 -4.69 7.72 -10.40
C GLU A 157 -4.63 7.96 -8.89
N VAL A 158 -4.88 9.19 -8.49
CA VAL A 158 -5.00 9.54 -7.08
C VAL A 158 -6.39 10.06 -6.84
N GLY A 159 -7.26 9.13 -6.45
CA GLY A 159 -8.60 9.41 -5.98
C GLY A 159 -8.68 9.37 -4.45
N ALA A 160 -9.61 10.10 -3.88
CA ALA A 160 -9.98 9.97 -2.46
C ALA A 160 -11.02 8.87 -2.24
N HIS A 161 -11.44 8.18 -3.29
CA HIS A 161 -12.54 7.21 -3.28
C HIS A 161 -13.85 7.74 -2.66
N HIS A 162 -14.03 9.07 -2.62
CA HIS A 162 -15.26 9.67 -2.12
C HIS A 162 -16.36 9.63 -3.18
N GLY A 163 -17.60 9.55 -2.72
CA GLY A 163 -18.76 9.52 -3.60
C GLY A 163 -19.13 8.11 -4.07
N TRP A 164 -20.03 8.06 -5.04
CA TRP A 164 -20.57 6.82 -5.57
C TRP A 164 -19.65 6.17 -6.59
N HIS A 165 -19.49 4.85 -6.45
CA HIS A 165 -18.73 4.00 -7.35
C HIS A 165 -19.61 2.84 -7.79
N ASP A 166 -19.62 2.55 -9.08
CA ASP A 166 -20.20 1.32 -9.61
C ASP A 166 -19.15 0.21 -9.46
N ILE A 167 -19.51 -0.82 -8.71
CA ILE A 167 -18.67 -2.01 -8.58
C ILE A 167 -19.13 -3.00 -9.63
N ALA A 168 -18.23 -3.34 -10.56
CA ALA A 168 -18.48 -4.43 -11.48
C ALA A 168 -18.83 -5.69 -10.69
N GLY A 169 -19.94 -6.34 -11.04
CA GLY A 169 -20.32 -7.60 -10.41
C GLY A 169 -19.19 -8.63 -10.53
N ARG A 170 -19.15 -9.60 -9.61
CA ARG A 170 -18.23 -10.74 -9.74
C ARG A 170 -18.41 -11.40 -11.10
N ALA A 171 -17.32 -11.93 -11.64
CA ALA A 171 -17.33 -12.61 -12.94
C ALA A 171 -18.35 -13.76 -13.04
N ASP A 172 -18.81 -14.28 -11.88
CA ASP A 172 -19.84 -15.30 -11.76
C ASP A 172 -21.29 -14.77 -11.79
N GLY A 173 -21.47 -13.44 -11.94
CA GLY A 173 -22.80 -12.80 -12.01
C GLY A 173 -23.59 -12.80 -10.68
N SER A 174 -23.01 -13.30 -9.60
CA SER A 174 -23.72 -13.48 -8.33
C SER A 174 -24.04 -12.18 -7.56
N ASP A 175 -23.42 -11.07 -7.94
CA ASP A 175 -23.58 -9.77 -7.25
C ASP A 175 -24.19 -8.67 -8.14
N GLY A 176 -25.04 -8.96 -9.09
CA GLY A 176 -25.62 -8.01 -10.08
C GLY A 176 -25.36 -6.56 -9.71
N GLY A 177 -24.41 -5.91 -10.36
CA GLY A 177 -23.98 -4.51 -10.25
C GLY A 177 -24.28 -3.83 -8.91
N THR A 178 -23.40 -4.00 -7.92
CA THR A 178 -23.58 -3.33 -6.63
C THR A 178 -22.85 -1.99 -6.63
N ARG A 179 -23.42 -1.00 -5.96
CA ARG A 179 -22.79 0.31 -5.76
C ARG A 179 -22.02 0.34 -4.45
N ALA A 180 -20.94 1.12 -4.44
CA ALA A 180 -20.24 1.49 -3.21
C ALA A 180 -20.29 3.01 -3.02
N LEU A 181 -20.28 3.44 -1.77
CA LEU A 181 -20.17 4.85 -1.41
C LEU A 181 -18.90 5.07 -0.60
N GLY A 182 -18.02 5.92 -1.11
CA GLY A 182 -16.89 6.46 -0.37
C GLY A 182 -17.31 7.60 0.55
N LEU A 183 -17.21 7.38 1.84
CA LEU A 183 -17.66 8.31 2.87
C LEU A 183 -16.45 8.95 3.57
N PRO A 184 -16.28 10.29 3.48
CA PRO A 184 -15.24 10.97 4.24
C PRO A 184 -15.53 10.90 5.74
N VAL A 185 -14.51 10.53 6.52
CA VAL A 185 -14.61 10.44 7.98
C VAL A 185 -13.61 11.40 8.61
N PRO A 186 -14.07 12.56 9.11
CA PRO A 186 -13.18 13.55 9.70
C PRO A 186 -12.30 12.94 10.80
N SER A 187 -10.97 13.06 10.63
CA SER A 187 -9.96 12.50 11.52
C SER A 187 -10.06 10.98 11.75
N GLY A 188 -10.73 10.25 10.85
CA GLY A 188 -10.95 8.80 10.98
C GLY A 188 -11.83 8.38 12.17
N LYS A 189 -12.58 9.33 12.76
CA LYS A 189 -13.34 9.08 13.98
C LYS A 189 -14.80 8.74 13.70
N VAL A 190 -15.13 7.46 13.78
CA VAL A 190 -16.51 6.96 13.70
C VAL A 190 -17.20 7.06 15.07
N ALA A 191 -17.96 8.12 15.29
CA ALA A 191 -18.61 8.40 16.57
C ALA A 191 -20.02 9.03 16.38
N GLY A 192 -20.77 9.19 17.46
CA GLY A 192 -22.05 9.91 17.46
C GLY A 192 -23.05 9.39 16.44
N GLY A 193 -23.66 10.30 15.69
CA GLY A 193 -24.67 10.02 14.67
C GLY A 193 -24.16 9.11 13.56
N LEU A 194 -22.91 9.30 13.09
CA LEU A 194 -22.31 8.45 12.07
C LEU A 194 -22.26 6.97 12.51
N ARG A 195 -21.81 6.70 13.74
CA ARG A 195 -21.78 5.32 14.26
C ARG A 195 -23.17 4.68 14.32
N LEU A 196 -24.18 5.45 14.74
CA LEU A 196 -25.55 4.95 14.82
C LEU A 196 -26.16 4.71 13.43
N ALA A 197 -25.90 5.60 12.48
CA ALA A 197 -26.35 5.45 11.10
C ALA A 197 -25.73 4.20 10.44
N LEU A 198 -24.42 4.04 10.52
CA LEU A 198 -23.72 2.87 9.97
C LEU A 198 -24.25 1.57 10.59
N ARG A 199 -24.45 1.54 11.90
CA ARG A 199 -24.99 0.35 12.59
C ARG A 199 -26.38 -0.03 12.06
N ARG A 200 -27.26 0.95 11.79
CA ARG A 200 -28.60 0.71 11.23
C ARG A 200 -28.51 0.17 9.81
N LEU A 201 -27.75 0.84 8.93
CA LEU A 201 -27.60 0.44 7.52
C LEU A 201 -27.02 -0.98 7.35
N ILE A 202 -26.19 -1.41 8.27
CA ILE A 202 -25.67 -2.79 8.28
C ILE A 202 -26.70 -3.76 8.84
N ALA A 203 -27.42 -3.38 9.90
CA ALA A 203 -28.38 -4.26 10.57
C ALA A 203 -29.61 -4.56 9.71
N ASP A 204 -30.06 -3.59 8.88
CA ASP A 204 -31.19 -3.74 7.98
C ASP A 204 -30.80 -4.28 6.59
N GLY A 205 -29.49 -4.50 6.33
CA GLY A 205 -28.96 -5.04 5.08
C GLY A 205 -28.85 -4.05 3.94
N THR A 206 -29.07 -2.75 4.18
CA THR A 206 -28.89 -1.68 3.18
C THR A 206 -27.42 -1.59 2.73
N VAL A 207 -26.49 -1.83 3.62
CA VAL A 207 -25.05 -1.92 3.38
C VAL A 207 -24.55 -3.31 3.73
N ARG A 208 -23.95 -4.01 2.77
CA ARG A 208 -23.47 -5.40 2.96
C ARG A 208 -22.11 -5.49 3.63
N GLY A 209 -21.30 -4.44 3.56
CA GLY A 209 -19.97 -4.43 4.15
C GLY A 209 -19.35 -3.06 4.25
N LEU A 210 -18.30 -2.98 5.07
CA LEU A 210 -17.49 -1.78 5.26
C LEU A 210 -16.03 -2.10 4.98
N ARG A 211 -15.32 -1.14 4.38
CA ARG A 211 -13.86 -1.13 4.33
C ARG A 211 -13.32 0.20 4.81
N VAL A 212 -12.22 0.15 5.54
CA VAL A 212 -11.45 1.34 5.89
C VAL A 212 -10.46 1.64 4.75
N THR A 213 -10.21 2.92 4.52
CA THR A 213 -9.22 3.34 3.52
C THR A 213 -7.92 3.78 4.21
N PRO A 214 -6.78 3.80 3.50
CA PRO A 214 -5.52 4.34 4.02
C PRO A 214 -5.61 5.81 4.43
N ARG A 215 -6.61 6.53 3.92
CA ARG A 215 -6.89 7.94 4.24
C ARG A 215 -7.82 8.13 5.44
N GLN A 216 -8.09 7.04 6.18
CA GLN A 216 -8.98 7.02 7.36
C GLN A 216 -10.46 7.27 7.03
N ASP A 217 -10.86 7.05 5.78
CA ASP A 217 -12.24 7.12 5.33
C ASP A 217 -12.88 5.73 5.27
N LEU A 218 -14.16 5.66 4.92
CA LEU A 218 -14.91 4.41 4.80
C LEU A 218 -15.42 4.20 3.38
N LEU A 219 -15.43 2.95 2.94
CA LEU A 219 -16.21 2.49 1.79
C LEU A 219 -17.37 1.64 2.27
N LEU A 220 -18.59 2.06 1.95
CA LEU A 220 -19.80 1.28 2.16
C LEU A 220 -20.00 0.40 0.92
N LEU A 221 -19.98 -0.91 1.08
CA LEU A 221 -20.02 -1.87 -0.01
C LEU A 221 -21.41 -2.51 -0.16
N GLY A 222 -21.79 -2.81 -1.39
CA GLY A 222 -23.02 -3.52 -1.69
C GLY A 222 -24.25 -2.74 -1.24
N VAL A 223 -24.29 -1.45 -1.54
CA VAL A 223 -25.40 -0.58 -1.18
C VAL A 223 -26.62 -0.95 -2.03
N THR A 224 -27.71 -1.32 -1.39
CA THR A 224 -28.99 -1.73 -2.04
C THR A 224 -29.99 -0.59 -2.14
N ASP A 225 -29.88 0.42 -1.28
CA ASP A 225 -30.76 1.59 -1.24
C ASP A 225 -29.91 2.87 -1.05
N ALA A 226 -29.73 3.62 -2.12
CA ALA A 226 -28.96 4.86 -2.12
C ALA A 226 -29.65 5.96 -1.30
N ASP A 227 -30.98 6.08 -1.37
CA ASP A 227 -31.73 7.13 -0.68
C ASP A 227 -31.66 6.96 0.83
N ALA A 228 -31.68 5.71 1.33
CA ALA A 228 -31.51 5.40 2.74
C ALA A 228 -30.11 5.79 3.23
N VAL A 229 -29.07 5.55 2.41
CA VAL A 229 -27.69 5.92 2.76
C VAL A 229 -27.49 7.43 2.73
N ASP A 230 -28.00 8.12 1.73
CA ASP A 230 -27.91 9.58 1.62
C ASP A 230 -28.65 10.26 2.78
N SER A 231 -29.82 9.76 3.18
CA SER A 231 -30.56 10.22 4.34
C SER A 231 -29.79 10.00 5.65
N ALA A 232 -29.15 8.84 5.81
CA ALA A 232 -28.33 8.53 6.97
C ALA A 232 -27.07 9.38 7.05
N ALA A 233 -26.42 9.65 5.92
CA ALA A 233 -25.24 10.52 5.82
C ALA A 233 -25.60 11.98 6.16
N ALA A 234 -26.74 12.48 5.70
CA ALA A 234 -27.24 13.80 6.04
C ALA A 234 -27.55 13.93 7.55
N MET A 235 -28.19 12.93 8.15
CA MET A 235 -28.45 12.89 9.60
C MET A 235 -27.17 12.83 10.45
N ALA A 236 -26.13 12.21 9.93
CA ALA A 236 -24.83 12.13 10.59
C ALA A 236 -23.99 13.41 10.45
N ALA A 237 -24.51 14.43 9.73
CA ALA A 237 -23.81 15.68 9.39
C ALA A 237 -22.42 15.46 8.75
N VAL A 238 -22.28 14.39 7.99
CA VAL A 238 -21.07 14.10 7.23
C VAL A 238 -21.08 14.93 5.95
N PRO A 239 -20.10 15.82 5.72
CA PRO A 239 -20.06 16.60 4.50
C PRO A 239 -19.76 15.69 3.30
N MET A 240 -20.76 15.48 2.47
CA MET A 240 -20.62 14.83 1.17
C MET A 240 -19.87 15.80 0.24
N ARG A 241 -18.57 15.66 0.10
CA ARG A 241 -17.84 16.44 -0.91
C ARG A 241 -18.04 15.82 -2.27
N THR A 242 -18.66 16.56 -3.17
CA THR A 242 -18.56 16.29 -4.60
C THR A 242 -17.07 16.29 -5.00
N PRO A 243 -16.63 15.41 -5.89
CA PRO A 243 -15.25 15.45 -6.40
C PRO A 243 -14.99 16.84 -6.96
N SER A 244 -14.10 17.61 -6.36
CA SER A 244 -13.67 18.88 -6.94
C SER A 244 -12.79 18.56 -8.14
N THR A 245 -13.32 18.76 -9.34
CA THR A 245 -12.54 18.93 -10.57
C THR A 245 -11.63 20.16 -10.38
N GLY A 246 -10.45 19.98 -9.81
CA GLY A 246 -9.53 21.10 -9.67
C GLY A 246 -8.64 21.08 -8.44
N MET A 247 -8.13 19.95 -8.01
CA MET A 247 -6.96 19.98 -7.10
C MET A 247 -5.68 20.11 -7.91
N SER A 248 -5.03 21.29 -7.79
CA SER A 248 -3.68 21.49 -8.28
C SER A 248 -2.75 20.38 -7.72
N THR A 249 -2.04 19.73 -8.60
CA THR A 249 -1.09 18.67 -8.29
C THR A 249 -0.08 19.15 -7.24
N PRO A 250 0.05 18.50 -6.08
CA PRO A 250 1.05 18.90 -5.08
C PRO A 250 2.46 18.89 -5.66
N ALA A 251 3.30 19.82 -5.22
CA ALA A 251 4.63 20.05 -5.78
C ALA A 251 5.56 18.81 -5.76
N TRP A 252 5.36 17.87 -4.82
CA TRP A 252 6.11 16.61 -4.76
C TRP A 252 5.79 15.63 -5.90
N ARG A 253 4.64 15.79 -6.60
CA ARG A 253 4.33 15.02 -7.82
C ARG A 253 5.20 15.39 -9.02
N ARG A 254 5.89 16.54 -8.96
CA ARG A 254 6.81 16.99 -9.99
C ARG A 254 8.26 16.58 -9.76
N ALA A 255 8.56 15.86 -8.69
CA ALA A 255 9.86 15.25 -8.52
C ALA A 255 10.04 14.19 -9.60
N HIS A 256 10.71 14.58 -10.65
CA HIS A 256 11.14 13.78 -11.79
C HIS A 256 11.78 12.50 -11.27
N VAL A 257 11.25 11.36 -11.68
CA VAL A 257 12.06 10.16 -11.84
C VAL A 257 13.10 10.52 -12.92
N PRO A 258 14.41 10.56 -12.61
CA PRO A 258 15.38 10.93 -13.62
C PRO A 258 15.33 9.87 -14.72
N SER A 259 14.83 10.26 -15.90
CA SER A 259 14.96 9.49 -17.11
C SER A 259 16.46 9.35 -17.37
N ARG A 260 16.97 8.12 -17.35
CA ARG A 260 18.29 7.81 -17.87
C ARG A 260 18.26 8.02 -19.37
N SER A 261 18.57 9.22 -19.82
CA SER A 261 18.93 9.48 -21.20
C SER A 261 20.29 10.15 -21.25
N ALA A 262 21.20 9.48 -21.96
CA ALA A 262 22.37 10.03 -22.62
C ALA A 262 23.58 10.44 -21.77
N ALA A 263 24.48 9.47 -21.57
CA ALA A 263 25.90 9.74 -21.63
C ALA A 263 26.61 8.60 -22.37
N ALA A 264 26.35 8.51 -23.65
CA ALA A 264 27.23 7.87 -24.60
C ALA A 264 27.59 8.94 -25.64
N ARG A 265 28.66 9.71 -25.38
CA ARG A 265 29.47 10.35 -26.46
C ARG A 265 30.80 10.80 -25.89
N SER A 266 31.80 10.28 -26.59
CA SER A 266 33.13 10.83 -26.89
C SER A 266 34.18 10.88 -25.77
N GLY A 267 35.22 10.14 -25.99
CA GLY A 267 36.57 10.24 -25.48
C GLY A 267 37.30 8.94 -25.68
#